data_cb3374e2b59e3652436c2dca1a11d258
#
_entry.id   cb3374e2b59e3652436c2dca1a11d258
#
_cell.length_a   1.000
_cell.length_b   1.000
_cell.length_c   1.000
_cell.angle_alpha   90.00
_cell.angle_beta   90.00
_cell.angle_gamma   90.00
#
_symmetry.space_group_name_H-M   'P 1'
#
loop_
_entity.id
_entity.type
_entity.pdbx_description
1 polymer ?
#
loop_
_entity_poly.entity_id
_entity_poly.type
_entity_poly.pdbx_seq_one_letter_code
_entity_poly.pdbx_strand_id
1 'polypeptide(L)'
;MRYEGEQGARGGDPARALPVEFYARPAIELAPDLLGHVLVRRSADGLTSGRIVETEAYPGPEDPASHAAARIGRTRRNDPLFGLPGTVYMHCNYGVHWCLNAVAATEGKPEGVLIRAVEPLEGLELMRLRRGRSELTNGPGRLGQAFELGPELQGHPLDRAPVWIEPGVPVAAADTIRTTRIGIRRAADRPWRWYDARSTWVSRR
;
A
#
# COMPACT_ATOMS: atom_id res chain seq x y z
N MET A 1 2.88 -30.49 24.77
CA MET A 1 1.71 -30.02 24.03
C MET A 1 2.21 -29.15 22.87
N ARG A 2 2.22 -29.66 21.65
CA ARG A 2 2.73 -28.93 20.47
C ARG A 2 1.58 -28.09 19.94
N TYR A 3 1.76 -26.78 19.90
CA TYR A 3 0.88 -25.88 19.15
C TYR A 3 1.14 -26.11 17.67
N GLU A 4 0.25 -26.82 17.01
CA GLU A 4 0.13 -26.81 15.57
C GLU A 4 -0.46 -25.44 15.19
N GLY A 5 0.43 -24.51 14.86
CA GLY A 5 0.03 -23.21 14.33
C GLY A 5 -0.56 -23.42 12.94
N GLU A 6 -1.78 -22.96 12.75
CA GLU A 6 -2.42 -22.80 11.46
C GLU A 6 -1.42 -22.13 10.48
N GLN A 7 -1.11 -22.83 9.41
CA GLN A 7 -0.27 -22.32 8.33
C GLN A 7 -1.04 -21.18 7.65
N GLY A 8 -0.82 -19.97 8.12
CA GLY A 8 -1.26 -18.75 7.44
C GLY A 8 -0.83 -18.81 5.98
N ALA A 9 -1.73 -18.45 5.07
CA ALA A 9 -1.55 -18.48 3.64
C ALA A 9 -0.17 -17.92 3.25
N ARG A 10 0.72 -18.78 2.71
CA ARG A 10 1.99 -18.35 2.13
C ARG A 10 1.65 -17.51 0.91
N GLY A 11 1.91 -16.20 0.96
CA GLY A 11 1.80 -15.31 -0.18
C GLY A 11 2.76 -15.76 -1.27
N GLY A 12 2.43 -15.55 -2.54
CA GLY A 12 3.39 -15.78 -3.60
C GLY A 12 2.83 -16.37 -4.90
N ASP A 13 1.53 -16.55 -5.02
CA ASP A 13 0.87 -16.99 -6.26
C ASP A 13 0.09 -15.83 -6.91
N PRO A 14 0.60 -15.24 -8.03
CA PRO A 14 -0.10 -14.18 -8.73
C PRO A 14 -1.49 -14.57 -9.25
N ALA A 15 -1.77 -15.86 -9.44
CA ALA A 15 -3.10 -16.33 -9.84
C ALA A 15 -4.17 -16.09 -8.75
N ARG A 16 -3.74 -15.79 -7.54
CA ARG A 16 -4.61 -15.42 -6.41
C ARG A 16 -4.75 -13.92 -6.21
N ALA A 17 -4.19 -13.10 -7.09
CA ALA A 17 -4.23 -11.66 -6.93
C ALA A 17 -5.67 -11.11 -6.92
N LEU A 18 -5.86 -10.00 -6.19
CA LEU A 18 -7.13 -9.28 -6.20
C LEU A 18 -7.46 -8.81 -7.63
N PRO A 19 -8.70 -9.00 -8.10
CA PRO A 19 -9.11 -8.60 -9.44
C PRO A 19 -9.19 -7.07 -9.57
N VAL A 20 -9.10 -6.55 -10.78
CA VAL A 20 -9.14 -5.11 -11.09
C VAL A 20 -10.39 -4.43 -10.52
N GLU A 21 -11.52 -5.13 -10.54
CA GLU A 21 -12.81 -4.66 -10.03
C GLU A 21 -12.76 -4.32 -8.55
N PHE A 22 -11.88 -4.98 -7.78
CA PHE A 22 -11.65 -4.67 -6.36
C PHE A 22 -11.15 -3.23 -6.17
N TYR A 23 -10.37 -2.71 -7.10
CA TYR A 23 -9.79 -1.36 -7.06
C TYR A 23 -10.69 -0.30 -7.71
N ALA A 24 -11.66 -0.68 -8.54
CA ALA A 24 -12.50 0.21 -9.33
C ALA A 24 -13.61 0.90 -8.49
N ARG A 25 -13.20 1.52 -7.37
CA ARG A 25 -14.07 2.21 -6.42
C ARG A 25 -13.34 3.39 -5.76
N PRO A 26 -14.05 4.36 -5.13
CA PRO A 26 -13.42 5.51 -4.52
C PRO A 26 -12.31 5.14 -3.53
N ALA A 27 -11.21 5.90 -3.51
CA ALA A 27 -10.07 5.63 -2.65
C ALA A 27 -10.45 5.57 -1.15
N ILE A 28 -11.46 6.35 -0.73
CA ILE A 28 -11.94 6.37 0.66
C ILE A 28 -12.60 5.04 1.04
N GLU A 29 -13.23 4.35 0.10
CA GLU A 29 -13.84 3.04 0.31
C GLU A 29 -12.79 1.91 0.18
N LEU A 30 -11.88 2.03 -0.79
CA LEU A 30 -10.83 1.05 -1.02
C LEU A 30 -9.82 0.98 0.14
N ALA A 31 -9.47 2.11 0.75
CA ALA A 31 -8.41 2.17 1.74
C ALA A 31 -8.63 1.28 2.98
N PRO A 32 -9.81 1.30 3.65
CA PRO A 32 -10.06 0.39 4.76
C PRO A 32 -10.13 -1.08 4.31
N ASP A 33 -10.65 -1.36 3.11
CA ASP A 33 -10.83 -2.72 2.63
C ASP A 33 -9.52 -3.37 2.20
N LEU A 34 -8.47 -2.60 1.93
CA LEU A 34 -7.13 -3.14 1.71
C LEU A 34 -6.46 -3.66 2.99
N LEU A 35 -6.94 -3.28 4.18
CA LEU A 35 -6.40 -3.79 5.44
C LEU A 35 -6.63 -5.31 5.56
N GLY A 36 -5.58 -6.02 5.94
CA GLY A 36 -5.61 -7.47 6.08
C GLY A 36 -5.24 -8.25 4.81
N HIS A 37 -5.29 -7.63 3.62
CA HIS A 37 -4.77 -8.24 2.40
C HIS A 37 -3.24 -8.30 2.40
N VAL A 38 -2.65 -9.11 1.53
CA VAL A 38 -1.23 -9.41 1.51
C VAL A 38 -0.56 -8.77 0.31
N LEU A 39 0.32 -7.79 0.56
CA LEU A 39 1.21 -7.25 -0.46
C LEU A 39 2.36 -8.23 -0.67
N VAL A 40 2.62 -8.58 -1.93
CA VAL A 40 3.69 -9.50 -2.33
C VAL A 40 4.61 -8.84 -3.35
N ARG A 41 5.91 -9.01 -3.19
CA ARG A 41 6.94 -8.55 -4.12
C ARG A 41 7.89 -9.70 -4.44
N ARG A 42 8.06 -10.01 -5.71
CA ARG A 42 9.09 -10.93 -6.22
C ARG A 42 10.20 -10.13 -6.89
N SER A 43 11.38 -10.18 -6.33
CA SER A 43 12.57 -9.55 -6.88
C SER A 43 13.58 -10.61 -7.36
N ALA A 44 14.71 -10.17 -7.89
CA ALA A 44 15.81 -11.08 -8.25
C ALA A 44 16.36 -11.86 -7.04
N ASP A 45 16.35 -11.22 -5.84
CA ASP A 45 16.87 -11.81 -4.61
C ASP A 45 15.90 -12.76 -3.91
N GLY A 46 14.62 -12.75 -4.31
CA GLY A 46 13.59 -13.60 -3.70
C GLY A 46 12.25 -12.91 -3.49
N LEU A 47 11.43 -13.51 -2.64
CA LEU A 47 10.08 -13.06 -2.35
C LEU A 47 10.02 -12.38 -0.98
N THR A 48 9.31 -11.25 -0.94
CA THR A 48 8.91 -10.59 0.30
C THR A 48 7.39 -10.42 0.32
N SER A 49 6.76 -10.71 1.44
CA SER A 49 5.32 -10.48 1.60
C SER A 49 4.98 -9.93 2.97
N GLY A 50 3.83 -9.26 3.07
CA GLY A 50 3.34 -8.73 4.33
C GLY A 50 1.88 -8.36 4.29
N ARG A 51 1.20 -8.56 5.42
CA ARG A 51 -0.21 -8.18 5.62
C ARG A 51 -0.31 -6.65 5.74
N ILE A 52 -1.13 -6.03 4.93
CA ILE A 52 -1.37 -4.58 4.95
C ILE A 52 -2.06 -4.22 6.28
N VAL A 53 -1.45 -3.32 7.05
CA VAL A 53 -1.93 -2.91 8.36
C VAL A 53 -2.18 -1.41 8.48
N GLU A 54 -1.79 -0.62 7.48
CA GLU A 54 -2.01 0.82 7.46
C GLU A 54 -2.12 1.35 6.02
N THR A 55 -3.13 2.18 5.77
CA THR A 55 -3.41 2.80 4.47
C THR A 55 -3.82 4.27 4.61
N GLU A 56 -3.64 5.05 3.54
CA GLU A 56 -4.18 6.41 3.41
C GLU A 56 -4.85 6.59 2.07
N ALA A 57 -6.06 7.19 2.07
CA ALA A 57 -6.75 7.57 0.84
C ALA A 57 -6.40 8.99 0.39
N TYR A 58 -6.29 9.14 -0.93
CA TYR A 58 -6.07 10.40 -1.63
C TYR A 58 -7.11 10.50 -2.76
N PRO A 59 -8.29 11.09 -2.49
CA PRO A 59 -9.43 11.12 -3.41
C PRO A 59 -9.32 12.16 -4.54
N GLY A 60 -8.11 12.39 -5.06
CA GLY A 60 -7.88 13.12 -6.30
C GLY A 60 -8.03 14.63 -6.22
N PRO A 61 -8.74 15.26 -7.20
CA PRO A 61 -8.69 16.71 -7.41
C PRO A 61 -9.23 17.53 -6.22
N GLU A 62 -10.21 17.01 -5.51
CA GLU A 62 -10.86 17.71 -4.36
C GLU A 62 -10.01 17.62 -3.08
N ASP A 63 -8.96 16.79 -3.07
CA ASP A 63 -8.05 16.71 -1.94
C ASP A 63 -6.83 17.62 -2.14
N PRO A 64 -6.71 18.71 -1.36
CA PRO A 64 -5.55 19.60 -1.46
C PRO A 64 -4.19 18.95 -1.16
N ALA A 65 -4.18 17.78 -0.53
CA ALA A 65 -2.97 17.00 -0.24
C ALA A 65 -2.61 16.00 -1.35
N SER A 66 -3.55 15.70 -2.27
CA SER A 66 -3.29 14.81 -3.40
C SER A 66 -2.26 15.38 -4.36
N HIS A 67 -1.44 14.51 -4.96
CA HIS A 67 -0.55 14.87 -6.07
C HIS A 67 -1.32 15.30 -7.32
N ALA A 68 -2.59 14.91 -7.43
CA ALA A 68 -3.50 15.28 -8.50
C ALA A 68 -4.56 16.29 -8.04
N ALA A 69 -4.30 17.05 -6.97
CA ALA A 69 -5.19 18.14 -6.52
C ALA A 69 -5.49 19.10 -7.68
N ALA A 70 -6.72 19.65 -7.74
CA ALA A 70 -7.18 20.52 -8.83
C ALA A 70 -6.21 21.66 -9.14
N ARG A 71 -5.54 22.21 -8.11
CA ARG A 71 -4.50 23.26 -8.26
C ARG A 71 -3.23 22.82 -8.98
N ILE A 72 -2.97 21.50 -9.07
CA ILE A 72 -1.78 20.91 -9.71
C ILE A 72 -2.13 20.46 -11.12
N GLY A 73 -3.30 19.87 -11.29
CA GLY A 73 -3.74 19.25 -12.53
C GLY A 73 -2.95 17.98 -12.89
N ARG A 74 -3.09 17.53 -14.14
CA ARG A 74 -2.35 16.38 -14.70
C ARG A 74 -0.95 16.83 -15.14
N THR A 75 0.05 16.12 -14.70
CA THR A 75 1.46 16.36 -14.98
C THR A 75 2.14 15.04 -15.34
N ARG A 76 3.29 15.07 -16.01
CA ARG A 76 4.06 13.84 -16.30
C ARG A 76 4.34 13.00 -15.04
N ARG A 77 4.51 13.65 -13.88
CA ARG A 77 4.82 12.97 -12.62
C ARG A 77 3.63 12.21 -12.03
N ASN A 78 2.43 12.78 -12.11
CA ASN A 78 1.22 12.20 -11.54
C ASN A 78 0.33 11.48 -12.58
N ASP A 79 0.77 11.45 -13.84
CA ASP A 79 0.06 10.85 -14.95
C ASP A 79 -0.44 9.42 -14.67
N PRO A 80 0.34 8.54 -14.02
CA PRO A 80 -0.11 7.19 -13.72
C PRO A 80 -1.31 7.10 -12.75
N LEU A 81 -1.58 8.14 -11.94
CA LEU A 81 -2.81 8.20 -11.14
C LEU A 81 -4.08 8.28 -12.00
N PHE A 82 -3.97 8.72 -13.24
CA PHE A 82 -5.09 8.80 -14.19
C PHE A 82 -5.29 7.52 -14.99
N GLY A 83 -4.47 6.48 -14.71
CA GLY A 83 -4.52 5.19 -15.39
C GLY A 83 -5.64 4.28 -14.88
N LEU A 84 -5.53 3.00 -15.25
CA LEU A 84 -6.48 1.96 -14.86
C LEU A 84 -6.43 1.69 -13.35
N PRO A 85 -7.58 1.43 -12.70
CA PRO A 85 -7.59 0.97 -11.30
C PRO A 85 -6.80 -0.32 -11.13
N GLY A 86 -6.22 -0.52 -9.96
CA GLY A 86 -5.38 -1.68 -9.68
C GLY A 86 -3.99 -1.61 -10.30
N THR A 87 -3.57 -0.43 -10.79
CA THR A 87 -2.17 -0.20 -11.19
C THR A 87 -1.40 0.50 -10.07
N VAL A 88 -0.08 0.42 -10.14
CA VAL A 88 0.83 1.02 -9.17
C VAL A 88 1.12 2.48 -9.53
N TYR A 89 0.97 3.38 -8.58
CA TYR A 89 1.55 4.71 -8.63
C TYR A 89 2.71 4.79 -7.64
N MET A 90 3.93 4.90 -8.15
CA MET A 90 5.13 5.09 -7.33
C MET A 90 5.40 6.57 -7.11
N HIS A 91 5.50 6.97 -5.84
CA HIS A 91 5.87 8.33 -5.46
C HIS A 91 7.20 8.33 -4.72
N CYS A 92 8.15 9.13 -5.22
CA CYS A 92 9.41 9.37 -4.53
C CYS A 92 9.26 10.52 -3.53
N ASN A 93 9.37 10.21 -2.25
CA ASN A 93 9.32 11.17 -1.16
C ASN A 93 10.74 11.59 -0.75
N TYR A 94 10.97 12.90 -0.62
CA TYR A 94 12.30 13.50 -0.32
C TYR A 94 13.43 13.07 -1.26
N GLY A 95 13.11 12.61 -2.48
CA GLY A 95 14.09 12.16 -3.46
C GLY A 95 14.76 10.81 -3.19
N VAL A 96 14.39 10.12 -2.09
CA VAL A 96 15.08 8.89 -1.62
C VAL A 96 14.14 7.74 -1.27
N HIS A 97 12.87 8.01 -0.98
CA HIS A 97 11.94 6.99 -0.50
C HIS A 97 10.80 6.76 -1.49
N TRP A 98 10.78 5.61 -2.11
CA TRP A 98 9.68 5.19 -2.96
C TRP A 98 8.52 4.66 -2.15
N CYS A 99 7.33 5.20 -2.40
CA CYS A 99 6.09 4.86 -1.72
C CYS A 99 5.11 4.30 -2.74
N LEU A 100 4.55 3.14 -2.46
CA LEU A 100 3.60 2.44 -3.32
C LEU A 100 2.18 2.91 -3.04
N ASN A 101 1.48 3.29 -4.10
CA ASN A 101 0.05 3.57 -4.07
C ASN A 101 -0.67 2.64 -5.06
N ALA A 102 -1.83 2.12 -4.68
CA ALA A 102 -2.77 1.49 -5.58
C ALA A 102 -3.65 2.57 -6.22
N VAL A 103 -3.71 2.63 -7.55
CA VAL A 103 -4.64 3.50 -8.28
C VAL A 103 -6.06 2.99 -8.03
N ALA A 104 -6.98 3.91 -7.73
CA ALA A 104 -8.37 3.63 -7.37
C ALA A 104 -9.34 4.27 -8.37
N ALA A 105 -10.64 4.08 -8.15
CA ALA A 105 -11.74 4.63 -8.94
C ALA A 105 -11.78 4.10 -10.39
N THR A 106 -12.09 4.95 -11.34
CA THR A 106 -12.14 4.59 -12.78
C THR A 106 -11.05 5.34 -13.53
N GLU A 107 -10.65 4.81 -14.68
CA GLU A 107 -9.68 5.47 -15.55
C GLU A 107 -10.04 6.95 -15.76
N GLY A 108 -9.03 7.82 -15.70
CA GLY A 108 -9.19 9.27 -15.78
C GLY A 108 -9.53 9.97 -14.47
N LYS A 109 -9.91 9.23 -13.42
CA LYS A 109 -10.10 9.77 -12.07
C LYS A 109 -8.86 9.50 -11.22
N PRO A 110 -8.06 10.53 -10.88
CA PRO A 110 -6.75 10.34 -10.26
C PRO A 110 -6.85 10.14 -8.74
N GLU A 111 -7.42 9.03 -8.34
CA GLU A 111 -7.52 8.62 -6.94
C GLU A 111 -6.50 7.53 -6.63
N GLY A 112 -6.00 7.49 -5.39
CA GLY A 112 -5.04 6.47 -4.98
C GLY A 112 -5.08 6.17 -3.50
N VAL A 113 -4.63 4.95 -3.16
CA VAL A 113 -4.45 4.50 -1.78
C VAL A 113 -2.98 4.21 -1.55
N LEU A 114 -2.37 4.96 -0.64
CA LEU A 114 -1.02 4.71 -0.17
C LEU A 114 -1.00 3.52 0.78
N ILE A 115 -0.19 2.51 0.48
CA ILE A 115 0.14 1.44 1.43
C ILE A 115 1.26 1.96 2.34
N ARG A 116 0.92 2.18 3.61
CA ARG A 116 1.85 2.82 4.54
C ARG A 116 2.71 1.84 5.32
N ALA A 117 2.11 0.74 5.74
CA ALA A 117 2.79 -0.26 6.53
C ALA A 117 2.21 -1.66 6.29
N VAL A 118 3.06 -2.65 6.41
CA VAL A 118 2.67 -4.06 6.41
C VAL A 118 3.30 -4.79 7.60
N GLU A 119 2.62 -5.80 8.10
CA GLU A 119 3.17 -6.79 9.01
C GLU A 119 3.90 -7.85 8.18
N PRO A 120 5.23 -8.02 8.33
CA PRO A 120 6.00 -8.98 7.54
C PRO A 120 5.52 -10.42 7.71
N LEU A 121 5.41 -11.15 6.60
CA LEU A 121 5.04 -12.57 6.58
C LEU A 121 6.18 -13.42 6.04
N GLU A 122 6.69 -13.11 4.84
CA GLU A 122 7.76 -13.88 4.18
C GLU A 122 8.93 -12.98 3.79
N GLY A 123 10.14 -13.52 3.72
CA GLY A 123 11.33 -12.79 3.31
C GLY A 123 11.91 -11.85 4.38
N LEU A 124 11.71 -12.14 5.69
CA LEU A 124 12.18 -11.28 6.78
C LEU A 124 13.69 -11.01 6.72
N GLU A 125 14.49 -12.04 6.43
CA GLU A 125 15.96 -11.89 6.34
C GLU A 125 16.35 -10.95 5.19
N LEU A 126 15.67 -11.08 4.05
CA LEU A 126 15.86 -10.20 2.90
C LEU A 126 15.47 -8.75 3.24
N MET A 127 14.35 -8.55 3.94
CA MET A 127 13.95 -7.23 4.43
C MET A 127 14.98 -6.63 5.40
N ARG A 128 15.53 -7.45 6.33
CA ARG A 128 16.59 -7.03 7.28
C ARG A 128 17.85 -6.61 6.54
N LEU A 129 18.28 -7.39 5.56
CA LEU A 129 19.45 -7.09 4.72
C LEU A 129 19.29 -5.73 4.02
N ARG A 130 18.14 -5.52 3.34
CA ARG A 130 17.85 -4.28 2.62
C ARG A 130 17.70 -3.06 3.53
N ARG A 131 17.14 -3.26 4.72
CA ARG A 131 16.94 -2.19 5.69
C ARG A 131 18.18 -1.84 6.51
N GLY A 132 19.00 -2.81 6.86
CA GLY A 132 20.13 -2.64 7.80
C GLY A 132 19.70 -2.17 9.19
N ARG A 133 18.42 -2.31 9.56
CA ARG A 133 17.82 -1.83 10.81
C ARG A 133 16.70 -2.76 11.26
N SER A 134 16.27 -2.65 12.53
CA SER A 134 15.20 -3.47 13.12
C SER A 134 13.81 -3.12 12.62
N GLU A 135 13.55 -1.81 12.36
CA GLU A 135 12.26 -1.37 11.83
C GLU A 135 12.19 -1.65 10.33
N LEU A 136 11.40 -2.65 9.96
CA LEU A 136 11.37 -3.16 8.58
C LEU A 136 10.35 -2.43 7.71
N THR A 137 9.06 -2.41 8.10
CA THR A 137 7.95 -2.08 7.21
C THR A 137 6.92 -1.12 7.81
N ASN A 138 7.16 -0.63 9.01
CA ASN A 138 6.28 0.28 9.74
C ASN A 138 6.46 1.75 9.28
N GLY A 139 6.15 1.99 8.02
CA GLY A 139 6.17 3.30 7.36
C GLY A 139 6.46 3.18 5.87
N PRO A 140 5.92 4.08 5.02
CA PRO A 140 5.91 3.91 3.56
C PRO A 140 7.31 3.88 2.95
N GLY A 141 8.24 4.69 3.43
CA GLY A 141 9.64 4.65 2.99
C GLY A 141 10.39 3.41 3.46
N ARG A 142 10.11 2.94 4.68
CA ARG A 142 10.67 1.69 5.21
C ARG A 142 10.16 0.49 4.42
N LEU A 143 8.85 0.44 4.17
CA LEU A 143 8.22 -0.57 3.32
C LEU A 143 8.84 -0.57 1.92
N GLY A 144 8.98 0.61 1.29
CA GLY A 144 9.59 0.75 -0.03
C GLY A 144 10.99 0.15 -0.09
N GLN A 145 11.84 0.42 0.91
CA GLN A 145 13.19 -0.15 0.99
C GLN A 145 13.16 -1.66 1.28
N ALA A 146 12.36 -2.12 2.24
CA ALA A 146 12.27 -3.53 2.62
C ALA A 146 11.81 -4.43 1.46
N PHE A 147 10.85 -3.94 0.66
CA PHE A 147 10.29 -4.66 -0.48
C PHE A 147 10.99 -4.35 -1.81
N GLU A 148 12.05 -3.53 -1.79
CA GLU A 148 12.73 -3.10 -3.02
C GLU A 148 11.73 -2.54 -4.06
N LEU A 149 10.93 -1.58 -3.61
CA LEU A 149 9.97 -0.90 -4.47
C LEU A 149 10.64 0.31 -5.11
N GLY A 150 10.61 0.38 -6.42
CA GLY A 150 11.28 1.41 -7.19
C GLY A 150 10.45 1.95 -8.35
N PRO A 151 11.01 2.89 -9.12
CA PRO A 151 10.32 3.56 -10.24
C PRO A 151 9.95 2.59 -11.36
N GLU A 152 10.61 1.45 -11.47
CA GLU A 152 10.35 0.41 -12.47
C GLU A 152 8.96 -0.20 -12.34
N LEU A 153 8.32 -0.06 -11.15
CA LEU A 153 6.97 -0.54 -10.89
C LEU A 153 5.88 0.46 -11.29
N GLN A 154 6.26 1.63 -11.81
CA GLN A 154 5.29 2.66 -12.20
C GLN A 154 4.32 2.14 -13.26
N GLY A 155 3.00 2.21 -12.99
CA GLY A 155 1.96 1.73 -13.90
C GLY A 155 1.80 0.21 -13.95
N HIS A 156 2.57 -0.55 -13.15
CA HIS A 156 2.47 -2.01 -13.10
C HIS A 156 1.10 -2.43 -12.52
N PRO A 157 0.38 -3.39 -13.11
CA PRO A 157 -0.87 -3.89 -12.56
C PRO A 157 -0.63 -4.76 -11.32
N LEU A 158 -1.47 -4.58 -10.29
CA LEU A 158 -1.39 -5.30 -9.01
C LEU A 158 -2.01 -6.72 -9.05
N ASP A 159 -2.25 -7.25 -10.23
CA ASP A 159 -2.80 -8.59 -10.46
C ASP A 159 -1.74 -9.62 -10.89
N ARG A 160 -0.46 -9.24 -10.97
CA ARG A 160 0.63 -10.10 -11.46
C ARG A 160 1.99 -9.73 -10.90
N ALA A 161 2.97 -10.65 -11.08
CA ALA A 161 4.37 -10.37 -10.77
C ALA A 161 4.91 -9.18 -11.59
N PRO A 162 5.84 -8.39 -11.06
CA PRO A 162 6.65 -8.65 -9.87
C PRO A 162 6.08 -8.08 -8.55
N VAL A 163 4.96 -7.35 -8.55
CA VAL A 163 4.26 -6.88 -7.34
C VAL A 163 2.77 -7.05 -7.49
N TRP A 164 2.10 -7.62 -6.48
CA TRP A 164 0.65 -7.85 -6.50
C TRP A 164 0.09 -7.86 -5.08
N ILE A 165 -1.25 -7.84 -4.95
CA ILE A 165 -1.94 -7.97 -3.68
C ILE A 165 -2.84 -9.20 -3.72
N GLU A 166 -2.68 -10.10 -2.75
CA GLU A 166 -3.51 -11.30 -2.58
C GLU A 166 -4.59 -11.09 -1.53
N PRO A 167 -5.72 -11.82 -1.62
CA PRO A 167 -6.68 -11.90 -0.54
C PRO A 167 -6.02 -12.34 0.77
N GLY A 168 -6.35 -11.66 1.85
CA GLY A 168 -5.98 -12.00 3.22
C GLY A 168 -7.21 -11.99 4.12
N VAL A 169 -7.00 -12.05 5.42
CA VAL A 169 -8.07 -11.94 6.40
C VAL A 169 -8.38 -10.47 6.65
N PRO A 170 -9.57 -9.97 6.28
CA PRO A 170 -9.94 -8.58 6.50
C PRO A 170 -9.85 -8.19 7.99
N VAL A 171 -9.47 -6.97 8.26
CA VAL A 171 -9.47 -6.43 9.61
C VAL A 171 -10.92 -6.14 10.03
N ALA A 172 -11.34 -6.64 11.18
CA ALA A 172 -12.70 -6.40 11.68
C ALA A 172 -12.95 -4.90 11.89
N ALA A 173 -14.17 -4.46 11.66
CA ALA A 173 -14.54 -3.04 11.84
C ALA A 173 -14.23 -2.52 13.26
N ALA A 174 -14.39 -3.37 14.28
CA ALA A 174 -14.06 -3.03 15.67
C ALA A 174 -12.55 -2.81 15.92
N ASP A 175 -11.69 -3.41 15.09
CA ASP A 175 -10.23 -3.31 15.15
C ASP A 175 -9.68 -2.27 14.15
N THR A 176 -10.52 -1.71 13.29
CA THR A 176 -10.14 -0.70 12.30
C THR A 176 -10.25 0.70 12.88
N ILE A 177 -9.13 1.37 13.05
CA ILE A 177 -9.10 2.77 13.48
C ILE A 177 -9.05 3.67 12.25
N ARG A 178 -9.98 4.65 12.21
CA ARG A 178 -9.98 5.74 11.24
C ARG A 178 -9.47 7.03 11.89
N THR A 179 -8.48 7.68 11.27
CA THR A 179 -7.82 8.87 11.82
C THR A 179 -7.23 9.76 10.73
N THR A 180 -6.52 10.80 11.13
CA THR A 180 -5.89 11.75 10.20
C THR A 180 -4.64 11.16 9.54
N ARG A 181 -4.34 11.65 8.32
CA ARG A 181 -3.15 11.28 7.54
C ARG A 181 -1.87 11.86 8.13
N ILE A 182 -0.74 11.22 7.85
CA ILE A 182 0.57 11.57 8.40
C ILE A 182 1.43 12.31 7.36
N GLY A 183 2.12 13.36 7.80
CA GLY A 183 3.14 14.04 7.01
C GLY A 183 2.60 15.01 5.95
N ILE A 184 1.30 15.30 5.96
CA ILE A 184 0.67 16.29 5.08
C ILE A 184 0.39 17.59 5.82
N ARG A 185 0.36 18.71 5.07
CA ARG A 185 0.04 20.04 5.62
C ARG A 185 -1.34 20.56 5.22
N ARG A 186 -1.90 20.06 4.12
CA ARG A 186 -3.20 20.45 3.59
C ARG A 186 -4.20 19.36 3.87
N ALA A 187 -5.45 19.72 4.16
CA ALA A 187 -6.51 18.78 4.56
C ALA A 187 -6.02 17.77 5.62
N ALA A 188 -5.20 18.25 6.56
CA ALA A 188 -4.61 17.43 7.63
C ALA A 188 -5.64 16.96 8.66
N ASP A 189 -6.78 17.64 8.71
CA ASP A 189 -7.97 17.34 9.55
C ASP A 189 -8.80 16.18 8.99
N ARG A 190 -8.62 15.81 7.71
CA ARG A 190 -9.44 14.77 7.09
C ARG A 190 -9.05 13.38 7.63
N PRO A 191 -10.03 12.58 8.14
CA PRO A 191 -9.78 11.26 8.70
C PRO A 191 -9.70 10.20 7.58
N TRP A 192 -8.69 10.32 6.72
CA TRP A 192 -8.50 9.47 5.54
C TRP A 192 -7.28 8.55 5.67
N ARG A 193 -6.98 8.14 6.90
CA ARG A 193 -6.03 7.09 7.24
C ARG A 193 -6.72 6.01 8.05
N TRP A 194 -6.44 4.76 7.72
CA TRP A 194 -6.96 3.59 8.45
C TRP A 194 -5.81 2.69 8.86
N TYR A 195 -5.95 2.06 10.01
CA TYR A 195 -4.99 1.06 10.45
C TYR A 195 -5.62 0.01 11.35
N ASP A 196 -4.99 -1.18 11.42
CA ASP A 196 -5.33 -2.26 12.34
C ASP A 196 -4.82 -1.91 13.75
N ALA A 197 -5.75 -1.68 14.69
CA ALA A 197 -5.44 -1.35 16.09
C ALA A 197 -4.65 -2.44 16.81
N ARG A 198 -4.77 -3.68 16.36
CA ARG A 198 -4.10 -4.86 16.97
C ARG A 198 -2.67 -5.03 16.48
N SER A 199 -2.31 -4.45 15.33
CA SER A 199 -0.97 -4.58 14.77
C SER A 199 0.04 -3.67 15.48
N THR A 200 1.22 -4.21 15.77
CA THR A 200 2.38 -3.45 16.26
C THR A 200 3.21 -2.85 15.13
N TRP A 201 2.88 -3.16 13.87
CA TRP A 201 3.59 -2.73 12.68
C TRP A 201 3.08 -1.42 12.08
N VAL A 202 2.13 -0.77 12.74
CA VAL A 202 1.62 0.55 12.33
C VAL A 202 2.73 1.59 12.46
N SER A 203 2.82 2.51 11.49
CA SER A 203 3.90 3.50 11.43
C SER A 203 3.82 4.53 12.57
N ARG A 204 2.60 4.85 12.99
CA ARG A 204 2.29 5.78 14.09
C ARG A 204 0.85 5.56 14.54
N ARG A 205 0.63 5.56 15.84
CA ARG A 205 -0.71 5.55 16.47
C ARG A 205 -1.20 6.96 16.77
#